data_0565da99a80fa9853aac81834992cf0b
#
_entry.id   0565da99a80fa9853aac81834992cf0b
#
_cell.length_a   1.000
_cell.length_b   1.000
_cell.length_c   1.000
_cell.angle_alpha   90.00
_cell.angle_beta   90.00
_cell.angle_gamma   90.00
#
_symmetry.space_group_name_H-M   'P 1'
#
loop_
_entity.id
_entity.type
_entity.pdbx_description
1 polymer ?
#
loop_
_entity_poly.entity_id
_entity_poly.type
_entity_poly.pdbx_seq_one_letter_code
_entity_poly.pdbx_strand_id
1 'polypeptide(L)'
;MKTNIEKLMEFIPDPNNCAVVTSQVNRRYFTGFKTSSGTLICFKEKAYFIVDFRYFEKACEIVKGCEVILEKEKTVQINELMKKHCIKTAMIEASTMTVSQLGSFRESFPRINVDFSNTLSNGINNMRILKN
;
A
#
# COMPACT_ATOMS: atom_id res chain seq x y z
N MET A 1 -18.12 -11.36 -3.35
CA MET A 1 -16.75 -11.88 -3.43
C MET A 1 -15.75 -10.77 -3.07
N LYS A 2 -14.75 -11.11 -2.28
CA LYS A 2 -13.77 -10.12 -1.84
C LYS A 2 -12.76 -9.81 -2.93
N THR A 3 -12.40 -8.53 -3.05
CA THR A 3 -11.29 -8.13 -3.92
C THR A 3 -9.96 -8.54 -3.29
N ASN A 4 -8.90 -8.53 -4.09
CA ASN A 4 -7.56 -8.82 -3.55
C ASN A 4 -7.15 -7.76 -2.52
N ILE A 5 -7.56 -6.51 -2.72
CA ILE A 5 -7.31 -5.45 -1.74
C ILE A 5 -7.99 -5.74 -0.41
N GLU A 6 -9.24 -6.21 -0.45
CA GLU A 6 -9.96 -6.56 0.78
C GLU A 6 -9.27 -7.71 1.52
N LYS A 7 -8.72 -8.67 0.78
CA LYS A 7 -7.94 -9.76 1.40
C LYS A 7 -6.69 -9.23 2.10
N LEU A 8 -6.03 -8.26 1.49
CA LEU A 8 -4.86 -7.62 2.12
C LEU A 8 -5.27 -6.88 3.39
N MET A 9 -6.40 -6.18 3.35
CA MET A 9 -6.90 -5.48 4.53
C MET A 9 -7.15 -6.44 5.69
N GLU A 10 -7.69 -7.62 5.39
CA GLU A 10 -7.91 -8.66 6.41
C GLU A 10 -6.61 -9.22 6.96
N PHE A 11 -5.58 -9.27 6.13
CA PHE A 11 -4.26 -9.76 6.54
C PHE A 11 -3.60 -8.85 7.57
N ILE A 12 -3.91 -7.55 7.55
CA ILE A 12 -3.33 -6.58 8.49
C ILE A 12 -3.73 -6.97 9.91
N PRO A 13 -2.75 -7.13 10.83
CA PRO A 13 -3.03 -7.72 12.14
C PRO A 13 -3.89 -6.88 13.07
N ASP A 14 -3.78 -5.55 13.02
CA ASP A 14 -4.59 -4.70 13.88
C ASP A 14 -4.76 -3.30 13.28
N PRO A 15 -5.72 -2.49 13.81
CA PRO A 15 -6.02 -1.18 13.25
C PRO A 15 -4.89 -0.15 13.33
N ASN A 16 -3.87 -0.38 14.16
CA ASN A 16 -2.72 0.52 14.26
C ASN A 16 -1.65 0.23 13.23
N ASN A 17 -1.83 -0.81 12.44
CA ASN A 17 -0.91 -1.19 11.38
C ASN A 17 -1.49 -0.84 10.01
N CYS A 18 -0.61 -0.52 9.07
CA CYS A 18 -1.00 -0.39 7.67
C CYS A 18 -0.01 -1.18 6.81
N ALA A 19 -0.41 -1.45 5.58
CA ALA A 19 0.44 -2.12 4.61
C ALA A 19 0.69 -1.16 3.45
N VAL A 20 1.95 -0.95 3.09
CA VAL A 20 2.35 -0.06 2.01
C VAL A 20 2.89 -0.89 0.86
N VAL A 21 2.21 -0.87 -0.27
CA VAL A 21 2.57 -1.64 -1.46
C VAL A 21 3.09 -0.68 -2.53
N THR A 22 4.37 -0.80 -2.86
CA THR A 22 5.03 0.08 -3.81
C THR A 22 5.55 -0.63 -5.06
N SER A 23 5.78 -1.95 -5.00
CA SER A 23 6.28 -2.69 -6.15
C SER A 23 5.24 -2.72 -7.27
N GLN A 24 5.69 -2.59 -8.51
CA GLN A 24 4.82 -2.56 -9.67
C GLN A 24 4.02 -3.86 -9.80
N VAL A 25 4.66 -4.99 -9.58
CA VAL A 25 4.02 -6.29 -9.70
C VAL A 25 2.87 -6.44 -8.72
N ASN A 26 3.08 -6.07 -7.46
CA ASN A 26 2.04 -6.22 -6.45
C ASN A 26 0.96 -5.16 -6.56
N ARG A 27 1.32 -3.93 -6.96
CA ARG A 27 0.29 -2.92 -7.25
C ARG A 27 -0.67 -3.43 -8.31
N ARG A 28 -0.14 -4.00 -9.38
CA ARG A 28 -0.96 -4.55 -10.46
C ARG A 28 -1.82 -5.72 -9.99
N TYR A 29 -1.24 -6.58 -9.15
CA TYR A 29 -1.99 -7.71 -8.60
C TYR A 29 -3.21 -7.24 -7.80
N PHE A 30 -3.03 -6.24 -6.93
CA PHE A 30 -4.11 -5.78 -6.08
C PHE A 30 -5.12 -4.89 -6.80
N THR A 31 -4.66 -4.02 -7.68
CA THR A 31 -5.55 -3.05 -8.33
C THR A 31 -6.11 -3.53 -9.67
N GLY A 32 -5.47 -4.53 -10.29
CA GLY A 32 -5.84 -4.96 -11.64
C GLY A 32 -5.45 -3.95 -12.72
N PHE A 33 -4.68 -2.94 -12.37
CA PHE A 33 -4.35 -1.83 -13.25
C PHE A 33 -2.85 -1.58 -13.26
N LYS A 34 -2.26 -1.58 -14.46
CA LYS A 34 -0.82 -1.39 -14.61
C LYS A 34 -0.46 0.08 -14.62
N THR A 35 0.41 0.49 -13.69
CA THR A 35 0.95 1.85 -13.64
C THR A 35 2.46 1.78 -13.45
N SER A 36 3.18 2.76 -14.00
CA SER A 36 4.63 2.82 -13.82
C SER A 36 5.00 3.40 -12.45
N SER A 37 4.09 4.11 -11.81
CA SER A 37 4.28 4.66 -10.47
C SER A 37 2.97 4.59 -9.70
N GLY A 38 3.05 4.78 -8.40
CA GLY A 38 1.88 4.79 -7.53
C GLY A 38 2.17 4.12 -6.20
N THR A 39 1.26 4.31 -5.26
CA THR A 39 1.37 3.71 -3.93
C THR A 39 0.00 3.23 -3.50
N LEU A 40 -0.09 1.96 -3.15
CA LEU A 40 -1.28 1.41 -2.55
C LEU A 40 -1.03 1.32 -1.04
N ILE A 41 -1.86 1.99 -0.27
CA ILE A 41 -1.75 1.93 1.18
C ILE A 41 -3.06 1.40 1.76
N CYS A 42 -2.95 0.31 2.51
CA CYS A 42 -4.11 -0.38 3.06
C CYS A 42 -4.13 -0.27 4.58
N PHE A 43 -5.29 0.10 5.08
CA PHE A 43 -5.59 0.10 6.51
C PHE A 43 -6.61 -1.00 6.77
N LYS A 44 -6.84 -1.31 8.04
CA LYS A 44 -7.80 -2.37 8.37
C LYS A 44 -9.20 -2.07 7.84
N GLU A 45 -9.58 -0.80 7.81
CA GLU A 45 -10.94 -0.38 7.45
C GLU A 45 -11.07 0.17 6.04
N LYS A 46 -9.98 0.64 5.44
CA LYS A 46 -10.03 1.28 4.13
C LYS A 46 -8.68 1.22 3.43
N ALA A 47 -8.71 1.24 2.12
CA ALA A 47 -7.49 1.27 1.29
C ALA A 47 -7.52 2.48 0.36
N TYR A 48 -6.34 2.96 -0.01
CA TYR A 48 -6.18 4.13 -0.88
C TYR A 48 -5.12 3.83 -1.92
N PHE A 49 -5.38 4.24 -3.15
CA PHE A 49 -4.41 4.10 -4.24
C PHE A 49 -4.03 5.50 -4.73
N ILE A 50 -2.80 5.92 -4.46
CA ILE A 50 -2.31 7.24 -4.81
C ILE A 50 -1.58 7.15 -6.15
N VAL A 51 -2.08 7.84 -7.16
CA VAL A 51 -1.51 7.83 -8.51
C VAL A 51 -1.40 9.23 -9.06
N ASP A 52 -0.46 9.44 -9.99
CA ASP A 52 -0.30 10.75 -10.60
C ASP A 52 -1.39 10.99 -11.66
N PHE A 53 -1.38 12.20 -12.23
CA PHE A 53 -2.43 12.66 -13.13
C PHE A 53 -2.57 11.78 -14.39
N ARG A 54 -1.51 11.10 -14.82
CA ARG A 54 -1.56 10.25 -16.01
C ARG A 54 -2.51 9.07 -15.85
N TYR A 55 -2.67 8.59 -14.63
CA TYR A 55 -3.43 7.38 -14.34
C TYR A 55 -4.71 7.62 -13.55
N PHE A 56 -4.88 8.81 -13.01
CA PHE A 56 -5.92 9.07 -12.02
C PHE A 56 -7.32 8.78 -12.56
N GLU A 57 -7.66 9.34 -13.71
CA GLU A 57 -9.00 9.19 -14.28
C GLU A 57 -9.33 7.73 -14.58
N LYS A 58 -8.38 7.03 -15.22
CA LYS A 58 -8.58 5.63 -15.56
C LYS A 58 -8.64 4.74 -14.32
N ALA A 59 -7.83 5.03 -13.33
CA ALA A 59 -7.85 4.29 -12.08
C ALA A 59 -9.20 4.43 -11.38
N CYS A 60 -9.79 5.63 -11.39
CA CYS A 60 -11.12 5.84 -10.82
C CYS A 60 -12.18 4.96 -11.47
N GLU A 61 -12.05 4.69 -12.77
CA GLU A 61 -12.98 3.83 -13.49
C GLU A 61 -12.78 2.35 -13.22
N ILE A 62 -11.52 1.92 -13.14
CA ILE A 62 -11.15 0.51 -13.16
C ILE A 62 -10.95 -0.09 -11.78
N VAL A 63 -10.25 0.63 -10.90
CA VAL A 63 -9.79 0.06 -9.63
C VAL A 63 -10.94 -0.02 -8.63
N LYS A 64 -11.13 -1.20 -8.06
CA LYS A 64 -12.17 -1.48 -7.06
C LYS A 64 -11.55 -1.82 -5.71
N GLY A 65 -12.29 -1.57 -4.66
CA GLY A 65 -11.86 -1.94 -3.31
C GLY A 65 -11.05 -0.87 -2.59
N CYS A 66 -10.82 0.28 -3.21
CA CYS A 66 -10.08 1.37 -2.59
C CYS A 66 -10.54 2.73 -3.12
N GLU A 67 -10.13 3.77 -2.41
CA GLU A 67 -10.32 5.14 -2.88
C GLU A 67 -9.09 5.53 -3.69
N VAL A 68 -9.29 6.07 -4.90
CA VAL A 68 -8.20 6.54 -5.74
C VAL A 68 -7.93 8.00 -5.42
N ILE A 69 -6.69 8.34 -5.16
CA ILE A 69 -6.28 9.70 -4.79
C ILE A 69 -5.28 10.22 -5.82
N LEU A 70 -5.51 11.45 -6.28
CA LEU A 70 -4.57 12.12 -7.18
C LEU A 70 -3.34 12.53 -6.38
N GLU A 71 -2.18 12.06 -6.81
CA GLU A 71 -0.92 12.41 -6.15
C GLU A 71 -0.58 13.87 -6.35
N LYS A 72 -0.34 14.56 -5.27
CA LYS A 72 0.13 15.97 -5.26
C LYS A 72 1.45 16.03 -4.50
N GLU A 73 1.40 15.87 -3.19
CA GLU A 73 2.59 15.74 -2.35
C GLU A 73 2.44 14.42 -1.59
N LYS A 74 2.98 13.36 -2.19
CA LYS A 74 2.76 11.99 -1.72
C LYS A 74 3.09 11.79 -0.24
N THR A 75 4.23 12.30 0.20
CA THR A 75 4.64 12.14 1.61
C THR A 75 3.64 12.80 2.56
N VAL A 76 3.19 14.00 2.23
CA VAL A 76 2.20 14.72 3.03
C VAL A 76 0.88 13.94 3.05
N GLN A 77 0.44 13.49 1.88
CA GLN A 77 -0.81 12.75 1.73
C GLN A 77 -0.80 11.46 2.55
N ILE A 78 0.30 10.71 2.49
CA ILE A 78 0.43 9.47 3.26
C ILE A 78 0.47 9.76 4.76
N ASN A 79 1.20 10.81 5.18
CA ASN A 79 1.23 11.19 6.60
C ASN A 79 -0.16 11.52 7.11
N GLU A 80 -0.95 12.23 6.33
CA GLU A 80 -2.32 12.57 6.71
C GLU A 80 -3.19 11.32 6.85
N LEU A 81 -3.05 10.36 5.94
CA LEU A 81 -3.79 9.10 6.01
C LEU A 81 -3.39 8.28 7.24
N MET A 82 -2.09 8.20 7.51
CA MET A 82 -1.60 7.47 8.67
C MET A 82 -2.10 8.10 9.97
N LYS A 83 -2.13 9.43 10.01
CA LYS A 83 -2.65 10.15 11.17
C LYS A 83 -4.14 9.93 11.34
N LYS A 84 -4.90 10.00 10.24
CA LYS A 84 -6.34 9.78 10.24
C LYS A 84 -6.69 8.38 10.81
N HIS A 85 -5.92 7.38 10.45
CA HIS A 85 -6.15 6.00 10.87
C HIS A 85 -5.38 5.61 12.13
N CYS A 86 -4.74 6.57 12.80
CA CYS A 86 -4.00 6.34 14.05
C CYS A 86 -2.94 5.26 13.93
N ILE A 87 -2.18 5.29 12.85
CA ILE A 87 -1.18 4.26 12.55
C ILE A 87 0.06 4.43 13.41
N LYS A 88 0.57 3.32 13.92
CA LYS A 88 1.82 3.26 14.67
C LYS A 88 2.90 2.51 13.91
N THR A 89 2.50 1.52 13.10
CA THR A 89 3.44 0.67 12.38
C THR A 89 3.03 0.52 10.93
N ALA A 90 3.98 0.71 10.02
CA ALA A 90 3.78 0.47 8.60
C ALA A 90 4.52 -0.80 8.18
N MET A 91 3.79 -1.74 7.59
CA MET A 91 4.37 -2.95 7.02
C MET A 91 4.78 -2.64 5.59
N ILE A 92 5.99 -3.00 5.23
CA ILE A 92 6.53 -2.70 3.90
C ILE A 92 6.95 -3.99 3.18
N GLU A 93 7.13 -3.88 1.87
CA GLU A 93 7.59 -4.99 1.05
C GLU A 93 9.11 -5.15 1.17
N ALA A 94 9.57 -5.68 2.31
CA ALA A 94 10.98 -5.75 2.64
C ALA A 94 11.80 -6.52 1.62
N SER A 95 11.21 -7.54 0.98
CA SER A 95 11.95 -8.35 0.01
C SER A 95 12.24 -7.62 -1.30
N THR A 96 11.54 -6.53 -1.60
CA THR A 96 11.73 -5.77 -2.83
C THR A 96 12.28 -4.37 -2.59
N MET A 97 12.28 -3.91 -1.35
CA MET A 97 12.71 -2.56 -1.02
C MET A 97 14.23 -2.53 -0.80
N THR A 98 14.92 -1.57 -1.41
CA THR A 98 16.35 -1.40 -1.20
C THR A 98 16.62 -0.74 0.15
N VAL A 99 17.87 -0.82 0.61
CA VAL A 99 18.28 -0.14 1.84
C VAL A 99 18.06 1.38 1.71
N SER A 100 18.37 1.92 0.53
CA SER A 100 18.16 3.35 0.26
C SER A 100 16.68 3.74 0.34
N GLN A 101 15.81 2.91 -0.23
CA GLN A 101 14.36 3.15 -0.17
C GLN A 101 13.84 3.06 1.26
N LEU A 102 14.34 2.12 2.05
CA LEU A 102 13.96 2.00 3.45
C LEU A 102 14.39 3.23 4.24
N GLY A 103 15.61 3.72 4.00
CA GLY A 103 16.10 4.94 4.64
C GLY A 103 15.24 6.13 4.33
N SER A 104 14.89 6.31 3.05
CA SER A 104 14.01 7.40 2.62
C SER A 104 12.63 7.29 3.25
N PHE A 105 12.10 6.09 3.33
CA PHE A 105 10.79 5.85 3.94
C PHE A 105 10.81 6.28 5.42
N ARG A 106 11.84 5.87 6.14
CA ARG A 106 11.99 6.23 7.57
C ARG A 106 12.12 7.73 7.78
N GLU A 107 12.86 8.40 6.90
CA GLU A 107 13.00 9.85 6.98
C GLU A 107 11.68 10.56 6.72
N SER A 108 10.89 10.04 5.79
CA SER A 108 9.59 10.62 5.45
C SER A 108 8.56 10.43 6.55
N PHE A 109 8.69 9.35 7.32
CA PHE A 109 7.71 8.98 8.34
C PHE A 109 8.38 8.69 9.69
N PRO A 110 9.02 9.69 10.30
CA PRO A 110 9.87 9.46 11.49
C PRO A 110 9.09 9.02 12.74
N ARG A 111 7.77 9.25 12.78
CA ARG A 111 6.95 8.88 13.92
C ARG A 111 6.36 7.48 13.81
N ILE A 112 6.54 6.84 12.66
CA ILE A 112 5.97 5.54 12.37
C ILE A 112 7.04 4.48 12.53
N ASN A 113 6.71 3.38 13.22
CA ASN A 113 7.58 2.21 13.24
C ASN A 113 7.46 1.51 11.89
N VAL A 114 8.58 1.16 11.31
CA VAL A 114 8.59 0.46 10.03
C VAL A 114 8.85 -1.01 10.29
N ASP A 115 7.90 -1.85 9.91
CA ASP A 115 8.08 -3.31 9.97
C ASP A 115 8.77 -3.75 8.69
N PHE A 116 10.07 -3.93 8.77
CA PHE A 116 10.88 -4.37 7.65
C PHE A 116 11.20 -5.86 7.69
N SER A 117 10.42 -6.63 8.46
CA SER A 117 10.44 -8.09 8.39
C SER A 117 9.80 -8.54 7.09
N ASN A 118 9.89 -9.83 6.79
CA ASN A 118 9.29 -10.39 5.58
C ASN A 118 7.80 -10.72 5.73
N THR A 119 7.16 -10.28 6.79
CA THR A 119 5.75 -10.61 7.06
C THR A 119 4.84 -10.20 5.91
N LEU A 120 4.93 -8.94 5.47
CA LEU A 120 4.08 -8.47 4.38
C LEU A 120 4.43 -9.16 3.07
N SER A 121 5.71 -9.25 2.74
CA SER A 121 6.16 -9.90 1.50
C SER A 121 5.69 -11.35 1.42
N ASN A 122 5.84 -12.10 2.52
CA ASN A 122 5.41 -13.49 2.57
C ASN A 122 3.89 -13.61 2.47
N GLY A 123 3.17 -12.72 3.14
CA GLY A 123 1.71 -12.71 3.08
C GLY A 123 1.20 -12.46 1.67
N ILE A 124 1.78 -11.50 0.96
CA ILE A 124 1.40 -11.21 -0.42
C ILE A 124 1.74 -12.39 -1.33
N ASN A 125 2.92 -12.97 -1.18
CA ASN A 125 3.31 -14.13 -1.98
C ASN A 125 2.33 -15.28 -1.79
N ASN A 126 1.91 -15.54 -0.56
CA ASN A 126 0.94 -16.59 -0.28
C ASN A 126 -0.42 -16.30 -0.95
N MET A 127 -0.86 -15.05 -0.93
CA MET A 127 -2.11 -14.66 -1.60
C MET A 127 -2.04 -14.92 -3.10
N ARG A 128 -0.91 -14.59 -3.72
CA ARG A 128 -0.74 -14.75 -5.16
C ARG A 128 -0.67 -16.22 -5.56
N ILE A 129 -0.03 -17.04 -4.75
CA ILE A 129 0.06 -18.49 -5.02
C ILE A 129 -1.32 -19.15 -4.86
N LEU A 130 -2.04 -18.82 -3.81
CA LEU A 130 -3.33 -19.43 -3.52
C LEU A 130 -4.44 -19.00 -4.46
N LYS A 131 -4.20 -17.98 -5.26
CA LYS A 131 -5.18 -17.49 -6.22
C LYS A 131 -5.49 -18.52 -7.30
N ASN A 132 -4.54 -19.35 -7.64
CA ASN A 132 -4.75 -20.39 -8.67
C ASN A 132 -5.59 -21.56 -8.12
#